data_d596eed88ad31a95cb327c8ba9cd3069
#
_entry.id   d596eed88ad31a95cb327c8ba9cd3069
#
_cell.length_a   1.000
_cell.length_b   1.000
_cell.length_c   1.000
_cell.angle_alpha   90.00
_cell.angle_beta   90.00
_cell.angle_gamma   90.00
#
_symmetry.space_group_name_H-M   'P 1'
#
loop_
_entity.id
_entity.type
_entity.pdbx_description
1 polymer ?
#
loop_
_entity_poly.entity_id
_entity_poly.type
_entity_poly.pdbx_seq_one_letter_code
_entity_poly.pdbx_strand_id
1 'polypeptide(L)'
;MKTYILAVCLFLGTAPLFAQFSSDVLRYSYLQPGGTARFMGAGGAFTALGAEFSTLSQNPAGLAFYRSSELALTPALYFAKTDATLPNDNVSNTDSRSNFGFDNFGLVFNTTPSGPKWKTFNVGIGLNRMNSFQQSVFYEGTNAGSIINKLYDNANEILQSGGTENDFDPFFSGLAYKADGLYFQDNVFTSDFEGNRDAVVTRSQQVNTYGRMNELVLSFAGNYDEKLMVGVTVGVPIVNYRLESEYLENDNAGLVQYFDDLSYTDYLRTEGFGINGKFGLVYKVSQALRLGAAFHTPTLLGLTDTYSNTFSYTFTDNDGQSSAKEDSPEGKSDYKLRTPWRAMAGASLVVKKFTSFSADIEVVDYSANNFNLTANNTSVENQQYERDLNREVQRAYKQAINLRFGTQISIANFRIRGGVNMLGKPEENQDGFNMAYSGGLGVRGDAFYIDLGYQRYLGNGSVQAYASAPVANTETSKSNIVLTLGLKF
;
A
#
# COMPACT_ATOMS: atom_id res chain seq x y z
N MET A 1 58.81 6.49 -16.98
CA MET A 1 57.67 5.56 -17.13
C MET A 1 56.95 5.53 -15.79
N LYS A 2 55.83 6.22 -15.67
CA LYS A 2 54.95 6.19 -14.46
C LYS A 2 53.81 5.22 -14.77
N THR A 3 53.81 4.11 -14.06
CA THR A 3 52.79 3.08 -14.12
C THR A 3 51.57 3.58 -13.34
N TYR A 4 50.45 3.85 -14.00
CA TYR A 4 49.16 4.10 -13.37
C TYR A 4 48.54 2.78 -13.04
N ILE A 5 48.42 2.45 -11.76
CA ILE A 5 47.59 1.36 -11.25
C ILE A 5 46.15 1.88 -11.27
N LEU A 6 45.36 1.34 -12.19
CA LEU A 6 43.92 1.57 -12.27
C LEU A 6 43.27 0.67 -11.20
N ALA A 7 42.91 1.24 -10.07
CA ALA A 7 42.07 0.55 -9.09
C ALA A 7 40.65 0.49 -9.65
N VAL A 8 40.27 -0.68 -10.18
CA VAL A 8 38.88 -1.01 -10.48
C VAL A 8 38.26 -1.43 -9.16
N CYS A 9 37.57 -0.49 -8.49
CA CYS A 9 36.66 -0.84 -7.41
C CYS A 9 35.43 -1.53 -8.02
N LEU A 10 35.42 -2.86 -7.94
CA LEU A 10 34.22 -3.66 -8.18
C LEU A 10 33.24 -3.38 -7.02
N PHE A 11 32.23 -2.55 -7.25
CA PHE A 11 31.06 -2.48 -6.39
C PHE A 11 30.25 -3.75 -6.57
N LEU A 12 30.42 -4.69 -5.68
CA LEU A 12 29.56 -5.88 -5.54
C LEU A 12 28.87 -5.81 -4.19
N GLY A 13 27.55 -5.70 -4.21
CA GLY A 13 26.76 -6.20 -3.12
C GLY A 13 26.03 -5.23 -2.22
N THR A 14 24.95 -4.60 -2.73
CA THR A 14 23.84 -4.08 -1.88
C THR A 14 22.48 -4.43 -2.47
N ALA A 15 22.37 -5.63 -3.06
CA ALA A 15 21.15 -6.11 -3.68
C ALA A 15 19.94 -6.35 -2.74
N PRO A 16 20.09 -6.67 -1.44
CA PRO A 16 18.90 -6.97 -0.61
C PRO A 16 18.09 -5.75 -0.17
N LEU A 17 18.69 -4.56 -0.09
CA LEU A 17 17.97 -3.33 0.29
C LEU A 17 17.01 -2.84 -0.82
N PHE A 18 17.29 -3.12 -2.09
CA PHE A 18 16.49 -2.62 -3.22
C PHE A 18 15.08 -3.23 -3.29
N ALA A 19 14.93 -4.53 -2.99
CA ALA A 19 13.64 -5.23 -3.10
C ALA A 19 12.60 -4.72 -2.09
N GLN A 20 13.01 -4.32 -0.89
CA GLN A 20 12.10 -3.78 0.12
C GLN A 20 11.58 -2.39 -0.26
N PHE A 21 12.41 -1.52 -0.81
CA PHE A 21 12.02 -0.16 -1.18
C PHE A 21 11.15 -0.10 -2.45
N SER A 22 11.36 -0.97 -3.42
CA SER A 22 10.53 -0.97 -4.63
C SER A 22 9.08 -1.34 -4.32
N SER A 23 8.83 -2.22 -3.36
CA SER A 23 7.47 -2.55 -2.89
C SER A 23 6.78 -1.40 -2.17
N ASP A 24 7.53 -0.54 -1.48
CA ASP A 24 7.02 0.60 -0.74
C ASP A 24 6.35 1.64 -1.62
N VAL A 25 6.83 1.78 -2.87
CA VAL A 25 6.22 2.66 -3.87
C VAL A 25 4.74 2.33 -4.09
N LEU A 26 4.38 1.06 -4.23
CA LEU A 26 2.99 0.64 -4.43
C LEU A 26 2.16 0.81 -3.17
N ARG A 27 2.73 0.62 -1.98
CA ARG A 27 2.03 0.81 -0.70
C ARG A 27 1.36 2.18 -0.63
N TYR A 28 2.02 3.23 -1.14
CA TYR A 28 1.51 4.61 -1.10
C TYR A 28 0.90 5.10 -2.42
N SER A 29 1.10 4.41 -3.53
CA SER A 29 0.58 4.81 -4.84
C SER A 29 -0.54 3.92 -5.38
N TYR A 30 -0.63 2.63 -4.99
CA TYR A 30 -1.74 1.74 -5.36
C TYR A 30 -2.91 1.92 -4.39
N LEU A 31 -3.81 2.84 -4.75
CA LEU A 31 -4.87 3.26 -3.85
C LEU A 31 -6.10 2.35 -3.92
N GLN A 32 -6.66 2.03 -2.75
CA GLN A 32 -7.95 1.38 -2.55
C GLN A 32 -8.86 2.31 -1.73
N PRO A 33 -9.41 3.37 -2.36
CA PRO A 33 -10.14 4.39 -1.63
C PRO A 33 -11.36 3.82 -0.92
N GLY A 34 -11.52 4.21 0.35
CA GLY A 34 -12.78 4.12 1.06
C GLY A 34 -13.68 5.31 0.71
N GLY A 35 -14.60 5.60 1.58
CA GLY A 35 -15.51 6.72 1.43
C GLY A 35 -16.87 6.43 2.03
N THR A 36 -17.88 7.18 1.60
CA THR A 36 -19.24 6.95 2.08
C THR A 36 -19.79 5.59 1.60
N ALA A 37 -20.77 5.06 2.31
CA ALA A 37 -21.45 3.81 1.94
C ALA A 37 -22.10 3.88 0.55
N ARG A 38 -22.53 5.07 0.13
CA ARG A 38 -23.04 5.30 -1.22
C ARG A 38 -21.97 5.13 -2.28
N PHE A 39 -20.80 5.72 -2.06
CA PHE A 39 -19.65 5.63 -2.95
C PHE A 39 -19.15 4.19 -3.05
N MET A 40 -18.91 3.54 -1.91
CA MET A 40 -18.45 2.16 -1.83
C MET A 40 -19.45 1.20 -2.46
N GLY A 41 -20.75 1.30 -2.09
CA GLY A 41 -21.81 0.42 -2.57
C GLY A 41 -22.06 0.46 -4.08
N ALA A 42 -21.70 1.58 -4.74
CA ALA A 42 -21.80 1.73 -6.19
C ALA A 42 -20.43 1.59 -6.91
N GLY A 43 -19.47 0.84 -6.32
CA GLY A 43 -18.18 0.53 -6.95
C GLY A 43 -17.24 1.69 -7.16
N GLY A 44 -17.48 2.85 -6.53
CA GLY A 44 -16.66 4.04 -6.71
C GLY A 44 -16.76 4.70 -8.09
N ALA A 45 -17.76 4.36 -8.91
CA ALA A 45 -17.95 4.89 -10.27
C ALA A 45 -18.66 6.26 -10.25
N PHE A 46 -17.96 7.30 -9.79
CA PHE A 46 -18.53 8.64 -9.54
C PHE A 46 -17.87 9.77 -10.34
N THR A 47 -17.02 9.46 -11.31
CA THR A 47 -16.34 10.50 -12.12
C THR A 47 -17.32 11.43 -12.84
N ALA A 48 -18.52 10.95 -13.23
CA ALA A 48 -19.57 11.76 -13.86
C ALA A 48 -20.85 11.92 -13.02
N LEU A 49 -20.94 11.29 -11.83
CA LEU A 49 -22.22 11.21 -11.11
C LEU A 49 -22.44 12.38 -10.13
N GLY A 50 -21.56 12.63 -9.20
CA GLY A 50 -21.59 13.75 -8.26
C GLY A 50 -22.62 13.66 -7.11
N ALA A 51 -22.75 14.74 -6.34
CA ALA A 51 -23.52 14.87 -5.09
C ALA A 51 -23.15 13.76 -4.07
N GLU A 52 -21.86 13.61 -3.82
CA GLU A 52 -21.26 12.57 -3.01
C GLU A 52 -19.93 13.10 -2.44
N PHE A 53 -19.74 13.02 -1.12
CA PHE A 53 -18.57 13.63 -0.48
C PHE A 53 -17.25 12.99 -0.94
N SER A 54 -17.24 11.67 -1.14
CA SER A 54 -16.01 10.96 -1.58
C SER A 54 -15.52 11.42 -2.95
N THR A 55 -16.36 12.09 -3.75
CA THR A 55 -15.96 12.68 -5.04
C THR A 55 -14.92 13.78 -4.89
N LEU A 56 -14.78 14.42 -3.71
CA LEU A 56 -13.75 15.42 -3.45
C LEU A 56 -12.34 14.84 -3.63
N SER A 57 -12.17 13.54 -3.39
CA SER A 57 -10.92 12.81 -3.61
C SER A 57 -10.86 12.11 -4.97
N GLN A 58 -11.94 12.11 -5.79
CA GLN A 58 -11.98 11.47 -7.11
C GLN A 58 -12.18 12.48 -8.24
N ASN A 59 -13.34 13.14 -8.29
CA ASN A 59 -13.66 14.23 -9.23
C ASN A 59 -14.33 15.40 -8.48
N PRO A 60 -13.59 16.46 -8.13
CA PRO A 60 -14.13 17.55 -7.32
C PRO A 60 -15.30 18.31 -7.96
N ALA A 61 -15.51 18.21 -9.28
CA ALA A 61 -16.71 18.75 -9.91
C ALA A 61 -18.00 18.11 -9.38
N GLY A 62 -17.91 16.92 -8.78
CA GLY A 62 -19.04 16.25 -8.11
C GLY A 62 -19.61 17.05 -6.94
N LEU A 63 -18.82 17.89 -6.28
CA LEU A 63 -19.25 18.80 -5.22
C LEU A 63 -20.25 19.85 -5.73
N ALA A 64 -20.17 20.27 -6.99
CA ALA A 64 -21.07 21.26 -7.59
C ALA A 64 -22.53 20.79 -7.71
N PHE A 65 -22.83 19.51 -7.49
CA PHE A 65 -24.19 18.98 -7.50
C PHE A 65 -24.92 19.11 -6.18
N TYR A 66 -24.26 19.51 -5.09
CA TYR A 66 -24.90 19.75 -3.82
C TYR A 66 -25.84 20.97 -3.90
N ARG A 67 -27.01 20.86 -3.28
CA ARG A 67 -28.07 21.86 -3.25
C ARG A 67 -28.41 22.32 -1.83
N SER A 68 -27.81 21.72 -0.83
CA SER A 68 -27.90 22.04 0.60
C SER A 68 -26.56 21.79 1.24
N SER A 69 -26.30 22.42 2.34
CA SER A 69 -25.15 22.05 3.19
C SER A 69 -25.38 20.69 3.79
N GLU A 70 -24.26 19.94 4.05
CA GLU A 70 -24.31 18.55 4.49
C GLU A 70 -23.16 18.24 5.45
N LEU A 71 -23.46 17.48 6.49
CA LEU A 71 -22.51 16.81 7.35
C LEU A 71 -22.61 15.30 7.11
N ALA A 72 -21.50 14.61 6.88
CA ALA A 72 -21.44 13.16 6.71
C ALA A 72 -20.38 12.53 7.61
N LEU A 73 -20.70 11.37 8.18
CA LEU A 73 -19.79 10.54 8.97
C LEU A 73 -19.94 9.09 8.55
N THR A 74 -18.82 8.40 8.35
CA THR A 74 -18.82 7.00 7.90
C THR A 74 -17.89 6.14 8.76
N PRO A 75 -18.39 5.53 9.86
CA PRO A 75 -17.71 4.40 10.51
C PRO A 75 -17.64 3.19 9.58
N ALA A 76 -16.60 2.37 9.77
CA ALA A 76 -16.28 1.22 8.94
C ALA A 76 -15.70 0.07 9.73
N LEU A 77 -16.04 -1.16 9.33
CA LEU A 77 -15.45 -2.41 9.79
C LEU A 77 -14.69 -3.05 8.64
N TYR A 78 -13.45 -3.44 8.89
CA TYR A 78 -12.55 -4.07 7.93
C TYR A 78 -12.25 -5.49 8.36
N PHE A 79 -12.28 -6.40 7.39
CA PHE A 79 -11.88 -7.79 7.56
C PHE A 79 -10.94 -8.13 6.41
N ALA A 80 -9.72 -8.52 6.74
CA ALA A 80 -8.75 -9.03 5.79
C ALA A 80 -8.49 -10.51 6.09
N LYS A 81 -8.54 -11.36 5.06
CA LYS A 81 -8.16 -12.76 5.10
C LYS A 81 -7.12 -12.98 4.03
N THR A 82 -6.03 -13.65 4.37
CA THR A 82 -4.98 -14.02 3.44
C THR A 82 -4.71 -15.52 3.54
N ASP A 83 -4.75 -16.20 2.42
CA ASP A 83 -4.31 -17.57 2.25
C ASP A 83 -2.92 -17.53 1.62
N ALA A 84 -1.90 -18.18 2.23
CA ALA A 84 -0.52 -18.17 1.78
C ALA A 84 0.00 -19.60 1.58
N THR A 85 0.76 -19.82 0.50
CA THR A 85 1.28 -21.15 0.11
C THR A 85 2.71 -21.01 -0.36
N LEU A 86 3.63 -21.80 0.22
CA LEU A 86 5.01 -21.91 -0.25
C LEU A 86 5.09 -22.72 -1.55
N PRO A 87 6.11 -22.46 -2.42
CA PRO A 87 6.37 -23.29 -3.60
C PRO A 87 6.63 -24.74 -3.18
N ASN A 88 6.10 -25.67 -3.95
CA ASN A 88 6.21 -27.12 -3.73
C ASN A 88 5.55 -27.65 -2.44
N ASP A 89 4.85 -26.81 -1.70
CA ASP A 89 4.01 -27.21 -0.59
C ASP A 89 2.54 -27.17 -1.01
N ASN A 90 1.79 -28.23 -0.62
CA ASN A 90 0.36 -28.31 -0.88
C ASN A 90 -0.48 -27.77 0.29
N VAL A 91 0.18 -27.24 1.32
CA VAL A 91 -0.47 -26.67 2.49
C VAL A 91 -0.67 -25.18 2.30
N SER A 92 -1.91 -24.73 2.33
CA SER A 92 -2.26 -23.31 2.36
C SER A 92 -2.58 -22.92 3.80
N ASN A 93 -1.82 -21.96 4.31
CA ASN A 93 -2.04 -21.39 5.64
C ASN A 93 -2.95 -20.17 5.52
N THR A 94 -3.93 -20.08 6.42
CA THR A 94 -4.88 -18.97 6.43
C THR A 94 -4.65 -18.10 7.66
N ASP A 95 -4.58 -16.79 7.44
CA ASP A 95 -4.60 -15.82 8.52
C ASP A 95 -5.63 -14.71 8.27
N SER A 96 -6.14 -14.10 9.35
CA SER A 96 -7.18 -13.08 9.24
C SER A 96 -7.03 -11.97 10.28
N ARG A 97 -7.45 -10.77 9.88
CA ARG A 97 -7.42 -9.59 10.73
C ARG A 97 -8.69 -8.78 10.58
N SER A 98 -9.21 -8.27 11.69
CA SER A 98 -10.33 -7.33 11.71
C SER A 98 -9.92 -6.01 12.37
N ASN A 99 -10.52 -4.90 11.93
CA ASN A 99 -10.30 -3.59 12.50
C ASN A 99 -11.54 -2.69 12.35
N PHE A 100 -11.69 -1.75 13.27
CA PHE A 100 -12.67 -0.67 13.21
C PHE A 100 -11.99 0.65 12.85
N GLY A 101 -12.69 1.49 12.09
CA GLY A 101 -12.18 2.81 11.73
C GLY A 101 -13.25 3.71 11.15
N PHE A 102 -12.80 4.83 10.58
CA PHE A 102 -13.65 5.79 9.86
C PHE A 102 -13.12 5.93 8.44
N ASP A 103 -14.03 5.80 7.46
CA ASP A 103 -13.71 5.95 6.04
C ASP A 103 -13.87 7.39 5.56
N ASN A 104 -14.79 8.13 6.20
CA ASN A 104 -15.11 9.49 5.81
C ASN A 104 -15.62 10.30 7.00
N PHE A 105 -15.23 11.57 7.02
CA PHE A 105 -15.86 12.64 7.76
C PHE A 105 -15.88 13.86 6.85
N GLY A 106 -17.06 14.48 6.62
CA GLY A 106 -17.16 15.55 5.67
C GLY A 106 -18.20 16.62 5.99
N LEU A 107 -17.85 17.86 5.68
CA LEU A 107 -18.71 19.03 5.72
C LEU A 107 -18.76 19.66 4.32
N VAL A 108 -19.96 19.94 3.86
CA VAL A 108 -20.23 20.68 2.63
C VAL A 108 -21.03 21.92 2.97
N PHE A 109 -20.57 23.05 2.50
CA PHE A 109 -21.28 24.33 2.56
C PHE A 109 -21.79 24.70 1.17
N ASN A 110 -23.11 24.88 1.05
CA ASN A 110 -23.75 25.26 -0.20
C ASN A 110 -24.07 26.74 -0.18
N THR A 111 -23.78 27.43 -1.29
CA THR A 111 -24.14 28.81 -1.53
C THR A 111 -24.77 28.96 -2.91
N THR A 112 -25.85 29.69 -3.00
CA THR A 112 -26.50 30.03 -4.26
C THR A 112 -26.16 31.48 -4.63
N PRO A 113 -25.30 31.71 -5.66
CA PRO A 113 -24.97 33.07 -6.10
C PRO A 113 -26.16 33.80 -6.68
N SER A 114 -26.17 35.12 -6.55
CA SER A 114 -27.25 35.98 -7.09
C SER A 114 -27.24 36.11 -8.62
N GLY A 115 -26.22 35.56 -9.31
CA GLY A 115 -26.08 35.68 -10.76
C GLY A 115 -26.90 34.64 -11.55
N PRO A 116 -27.35 34.95 -12.78
CA PRO A 116 -28.26 34.08 -13.52
C PRO A 116 -27.61 32.79 -14.01
N LYS A 117 -26.29 32.73 -14.20
CA LYS A 117 -25.57 31.60 -14.79
C LYS A 117 -24.95 30.63 -13.77
N TRP A 118 -24.39 31.15 -12.68
CA TRP A 118 -23.89 30.31 -11.59
C TRP A 118 -25.03 29.87 -10.68
N LYS A 119 -25.32 28.60 -10.60
CA LYS A 119 -26.44 28.02 -9.86
C LYS A 119 -26.10 27.62 -8.43
N THR A 120 -24.88 27.13 -8.22
CA THR A 120 -24.35 26.82 -6.89
C THR A 120 -22.86 27.10 -6.86
N PHE A 121 -22.39 27.46 -5.67
CA PHE A 121 -20.99 27.49 -5.29
C PHE A 121 -20.86 26.69 -4.00
N ASN A 122 -20.03 25.66 -4.00
CA ASN A 122 -19.91 24.75 -2.88
C ASN A 122 -18.47 24.71 -2.38
N VAL A 123 -18.31 24.64 -1.06
CA VAL A 123 -17.04 24.41 -0.40
C VAL A 123 -17.18 23.12 0.40
N GLY A 124 -16.21 22.22 0.25
CA GLY A 124 -16.16 20.95 0.98
C GLY A 124 -14.86 20.82 1.75
N ILE A 125 -14.94 20.40 3.01
CA ILE A 125 -13.79 20.08 3.85
C ILE A 125 -14.03 18.76 4.58
N GLY A 126 -13.01 17.91 4.68
CA GLY A 126 -13.12 16.67 5.45
C GLY A 126 -11.99 15.71 5.21
N LEU A 127 -12.20 14.49 5.66
CA LEU A 127 -11.23 13.40 5.63
C LEU A 127 -11.80 12.23 4.84
N ASN A 128 -11.04 11.71 3.88
CA ASN A 128 -11.34 10.47 3.16
C ASN A 128 -10.22 9.46 3.37
N ARG A 129 -10.55 8.17 3.57
CA ARG A 129 -9.56 7.11 3.57
C ARG A 129 -9.11 6.81 2.14
N MET A 130 -7.80 6.84 1.88
CA MET A 130 -7.19 6.53 0.60
C MET A 130 -6.71 5.08 0.52
N ASN A 131 -6.23 4.53 1.63
CA ASN A 131 -5.80 3.13 1.73
C ASN A 131 -5.90 2.60 3.17
N SER A 132 -6.05 1.27 3.31
CA SER A 132 -5.95 0.55 4.58
C SER A 132 -4.83 -0.47 4.48
N PHE A 133 -3.89 -0.42 5.43
CA PHE A 133 -2.75 -1.32 5.50
C PHE A 133 -2.99 -2.53 6.41
N GLN A 134 -4.23 -2.71 6.89
CA GLN A 134 -4.58 -3.81 7.78
C GLN A 134 -4.54 -5.13 7.03
N GLN A 135 -3.53 -5.96 7.35
CA GLN A 135 -3.37 -7.29 6.79
C GLN A 135 -2.56 -8.17 7.74
N SER A 136 -2.82 -9.46 7.73
CA SER A 136 -2.04 -10.49 8.38
C SER A 136 -1.76 -11.60 7.37
N VAL A 137 -0.53 -12.08 7.33
CA VAL A 137 -0.08 -13.17 6.46
C VAL A 137 0.72 -14.14 7.30
N PHE A 138 0.37 -15.42 7.25
CA PHE A 138 1.13 -16.49 7.86
C PHE A 138 1.37 -17.60 6.84
N TYR A 139 2.59 -18.09 6.78
CA TYR A 139 2.89 -19.34 6.07
C TYR A 139 3.87 -20.18 6.88
N GLU A 140 3.80 -21.47 6.69
CA GLU A 140 4.73 -22.47 7.21
C GLU A 140 4.96 -23.55 6.18
N GLY A 141 6.17 -24.10 6.13
CA GLY A 141 6.51 -25.21 5.26
C GLY A 141 7.99 -25.57 5.35
N THR A 142 8.40 -26.59 4.60
CA THR A 142 9.80 -27.03 4.54
C THR A 142 10.43 -26.66 3.21
N ASN A 143 11.69 -26.21 3.25
CA ASN A 143 12.42 -25.89 2.03
C ASN A 143 13.93 -25.93 2.30
N ALA A 144 14.75 -26.12 1.26
CA ALA A 144 16.19 -26.12 1.33
C ALA A 144 16.78 -24.73 1.60
N GLY A 145 17.91 -24.68 2.26
CA GLY A 145 18.66 -23.48 2.59
C GLY A 145 18.17 -22.77 3.87
N SER A 146 18.90 -21.76 4.30
CA SER A 146 18.67 -20.97 5.52
C SER A 146 18.99 -19.50 5.28
N ILE A 147 18.41 -18.59 6.07
CA ILE A 147 18.81 -17.19 6.13
C ILE A 147 20.28 -17.05 6.55
N ILE A 148 20.79 -17.97 7.36
CA ILE A 148 22.20 -18.03 7.78
C ILE A 148 23.14 -18.05 6.57
N ASN A 149 22.80 -18.76 5.50
CA ASN A 149 23.62 -18.78 4.29
C ASN A 149 23.82 -17.38 3.70
N LYS A 150 22.77 -16.54 3.73
CA LYS A 150 22.84 -15.17 3.24
C LYS A 150 23.67 -14.27 4.16
N LEU A 151 23.52 -14.46 5.47
CA LEU A 151 24.30 -13.74 6.49
C LEU A 151 25.79 -14.10 6.42
N TYR A 152 26.09 -15.39 6.24
CA TYR A 152 27.44 -15.94 6.02
C TYR A 152 28.10 -15.34 4.75
N ASP A 153 27.38 -15.37 3.62
CA ASP A 153 27.90 -14.81 2.37
C ASP A 153 28.22 -13.31 2.52
N ASN A 154 27.33 -12.53 3.13
CA ASN A 154 27.54 -11.11 3.39
C ASN A 154 28.74 -10.83 4.31
N ALA A 155 28.90 -11.59 5.40
CA ALA A 155 30.03 -11.45 6.31
C ALA A 155 31.37 -11.70 5.60
N ASN A 156 31.44 -12.75 4.76
CA ASN A 156 32.66 -13.08 4.01
C ASN A 156 32.93 -12.13 2.82
N GLU A 157 31.91 -11.55 2.19
CA GLU A 157 32.08 -10.47 1.21
C GLU A 157 32.75 -9.23 1.84
N ILE A 158 32.34 -8.85 3.07
CA ILE A 158 32.94 -7.76 3.82
C ILE A 158 34.41 -8.10 4.15
N LEU A 159 34.70 -9.30 4.64
CA LEU A 159 36.05 -9.76 4.94
C LEU A 159 36.95 -9.74 3.70
N GLN A 160 36.46 -10.24 2.55
CA GLN A 160 37.22 -10.27 1.28
C GLN A 160 37.52 -8.85 0.74
N SER A 161 36.67 -7.88 1.04
CA SER A 161 36.90 -6.47 0.71
C SER A 161 37.86 -5.75 1.68
N GLY A 162 38.40 -6.47 2.67
CA GLY A 162 39.36 -5.95 3.66
C GLY A 162 38.69 -5.37 4.90
N GLY A 163 37.39 -5.56 5.08
CA GLY A 163 36.64 -5.19 6.28
C GLY A 163 36.81 -6.21 7.42
N THR A 164 36.21 -5.92 8.54
CA THR A 164 36.21 -6.69 9.78
C THR A 164 34.77 -6.84 10.31
N GLU A 165 34.60 -7.56 11.41
CA GLU A 165 33.31 -7.67 12.11
C GLU A 165 32.71 -6.31 12.54
N ASN A 166 33.54 -5.28 12.68
CA ASN A 166 33.08 -3.93 13.01
C ASN A 166 32.40 -3.22 11.82
N ASP A 167 32.61 -3.73 10.62
CA ASP A 167 32.03 -3.19 9.38
C ASP A 167 30.71 -3.91 9.01
N PHE A 168 30.27 -4.88 9.83
CA PHE A 168 29.00 -5.58 9.61
C PHE A 168 27.80 -4.64 9.77
N ASP A 169 26.81 -4.86 8.91
CA ASP A 169 25.52 -4.18 9.05
C ASP A 169 24.88 -4.55 10.39
N PRO A 170 24.64 -3.57 11.30
CA PRO A 170 24.10 -3.82 12.62
C PRO A 170 22.64 -4.29 12.62
N PHE A 171 21.97 -4.28 11.45
CA PHE A 171 20.61 -4.75 11.28
C PHE A 171 20.53 -6.14 10.64
N PHE A 172 21.65 -6.72 10.19
CA PHE A 172 21.67 -7.98 9.45
C PHE A 172 22.80 -8.90 9.92
N SER A 173 23.94 -8.93 9.24
CA SER A 173 25.04 -9.85 9.57
C SER A 173 25.66 -9.60 10.95
N GLY A 174 25.66 -8.35 11.40
CA GLY A 174 26.14 -8.00 12.73
C GLY A 174 25.29 -8.56 13.86
N LEU A 175 23.97 -8.72 13.67
CA LEU A 175 23.11 -9.39 14.65
C LEU A 175 23.41 -10.87 14.73
N ALA A 176 23.52 -11.56 13.57
CA ALA A 176 23.81 -12.98 13.53
C ALA A 176 25.17 -13.33 14.15
N TYR A 177 26.18 -12.49 13.91
CA TYR A 177 27.51 -12.67 14.53
C TYR A 177 27.47 -12.52 16.04
N LYS A 178 26.77 -11.52 16.57
CA LYS A 178 26.66 -11.30 18.01
C LYS A 178 25.77 -12.32 18.71
N ALA A 179 24.84 -12.93 17.99
CA ALA A 179 23.94 -13.97 18.51
C ALA A 179 24.42 -15.38 18.20
N ASP A 180 25.72 -15.57 17.98
CA ASP A 180 26.39 -16.87 17.75
C ASP A 180 25.88 -17.65 16.51
N GLY A 181 25.08 -17.03 15.63
CA GLY A 181 24.69 -17.63 14.34
C GLY A 181 25.78 -17.62 13.29
N LEU A 182 26.81 -16.78 13.47
CA LEU A 182 28.06 -16.74 12.71
C LEU A 182 29.24 -16.69 13.67
N TYR A 183 30.34 -17.36 13.36
CA TYR A 183 31.56 -17.34 14.16
C TYR A 183 32.80 -17.30 13.27
N PHE A 184 33.92 -16.77 13.78
CA PHE A 184 35.15 -16.61 13.04
C PHE A 184 36.09 -17.78 13.31
N GLN A 185 36.41 -18.56 12.27
CA GLN A 185 37.29 -19.71 12.35
C GLN A 185 38.18 -19.78 11.09
N ASP A 186 39.45 -20.17 11.23
CA ASP A 186 40.39 -20.36 10.12
C ASP A 186 40.49 -19.15 9.16
N ASN A 187 40.43 -17.93 9.68
CA ASN A 187 40.43 -16.65 8.95
C ASN A 187 39.24 -16.40 8.03
N VAL A 188 38.11 -17.08 8.26
CA VAL A 188 36.83 -16.84 7.56
C VAL A 188 35.69 -16.83 8.58
N PHE A 189 34.60 -16.18 8.24
CA PHE A 189 33.35 -16.36 8.97
C PHE A 189 32.70 -17.66 8.54
N THR A 190 32.18 -18.42 9.48
CA THR A 190 31.54 -19.71 9.27
C THR A 190 30.24 -19.83 10.06
N SER A 191 29.50 -20.91 9.84
CA SER A 191 28.22 -21.20 10.53
C SER A 191 27.99 -22.69 10.59
N ASP A 192 27.03 -23.15 11.38
CA ASP A 192 26.65 -24.57 11.46
C ASP A 192 26.14 -25.12 10.11
N PHE A 193 25.73 -24.26 9.19
CA PHE A 193 25.27 -24.62 7.84
C PHE A 193 26.40 -24.80 6.82
N GLU A 194 27.66 -24.50 7.13
CA GLU A 194 28.76 -24.56 6.13
C GLU A 194 28.88 -25.93 5.47
N GLY A 195 28.74 -26.99 6.25
CA GLY A 195 28.82 -28.38 5.73
C GLY A 195 27.55 -28.86 5.02
N ASN A 196 26.42 -28.18 5.16
CA ASN A 196 25.11 -28.56 4.59
C ASN A 196 24.22 -27.34 4.29
N ARG A 197 24.67 -26.50 3.36
CA ARG A 197 23.99 -25.25 2.98
C ARG A 197 22.58 -25.45 2.40
N ASP A 198 22.31 -26.63 1.85
CA ASP A 198 21.01 -27.00 1.27
C ASP A 198 20.17 -27.85 2.25
N ALA A 199 20.51 -27.86 3.54
CA ALA A 199 19.69 -28.54 4.54
C ALA A 199 18.23 -28.08 4.45
N VAL A 200 17.32 -29.04 4.56
CA VAL A 200 15.88 -28.77 4.54
C VAL A 200 15.44 -28.44 5.96
N VAL A 201 15.09 -27.19 6.19
CA VAL A 201 14.56 -26.71 7.47
C VAL A 201 13.08 -26.39 7.37
N THR A 202 12.38 -26.53 8.50
CA THR A 202 11.01 -26.00 8.65
C THR A 202 11.10 -24.50 8.85
N ARG A 203 10.36 -23.74 8.05
CA ARG A 203 10.33 -22.29 8.16
C ARG A 203 8.91 -21.78 8.25
N SER A 204 8.73 -20.72 8.99
CA SER A 204 7.46 -19.98 9.02
C SER A 204 7.71 -18.47 9.02
N GLN A 205 6.75 -17.73 8.54
CA GLN A 205 6.75 -16.26 8.67
C GLN A 205 5.36 -15.75 9.02
N GLN A 206 5.30 -14.91 10.03
CA GLN A 206 4.13 -14.11 10.38
C GLN A 206 4.41 -12.65 9.98
N VAL A 207 3.62 -12.08 9.08
CA VAL A 207 3.72 -10.67 8.69
C VAL A 207 2.43 -9.95 9.05
N ASN A 208 2.52 -8.99 9.96
CA ASN A 208 1.41 -8.15 10.38
C ASN A 208 1.63 -6.72 9.90
N THR A 209 0.68 -6.19 9.14
CA THR A 209 0.69 -4.78 8.75
C THR A 209 -0.52 -4.05 9.32
N TYR A 210 -0.30 -2.79 9.68
CA TYR A 210 -1.25 -1.92 10.37
C TYR A 210 -1.26 -0.53 9.77
N GLY A 211 -2.29 0.23 10.13
CA GLY A 211 -2.37 1.64 9.80
C GLY A 211 -3.22 1.93 8.57
N ARG A 212 -3.10 3.17 8.11
CA ARG A 212 -3.93 3.70 7.01
C ARG A 212 -3.29 4.92 6.37
N MET A 213 -3.75 5.25 5.18
CA MET A 213 -3.50 6.52 4.52
C MET A 213 -4.84 7.26 4.40
N ASN A 214 -4.96 8.40 5.05
CA ASN A 214 -6.11 9.27 4.97
C ASN A 214 -5.75 10.56 4.22
N GLU A 215 -6.70 11.19 3.58
CA GLU A 215 -6.52 12.47 2.89
C GLU A 215 -7.45 13.54 3.49
N LEU A 216 -6.85 14.58 4.06
CA LEU A 216 -7.59 15.81 4.36
C LEU A 216 -7.80 16.55 3.05
N VAL A 217 -9.04 16.91 2.75
CA VAL A 217 -9.42 17.58 1.50
C VAL A 217 -10.04 18.94 1.77
N LEU A 218 -9.65 19.93 0.98
CA LEU A 218 -10.33 21.23 0.85
C LEU A 218 -10.69 21.42 -0.62
N SER A 219 -11.99 21.52 -0.90
CA SER A 219 -12.52 21.51 -2.26
C SER A 219 -13.43 22.71 -2.51
N PHE A 220 -13.38 23.21 -3.74
CA PHE A 220 -14.24 24.27 -4.25
C PHE A 220 -14.85 23.81 -5.57
N ALA A 221 -16.16 24.00 -5.74
CA ALA A 221 -16.81 23.66 -6.99
C ALA A 221 -17.99 24.60 -7.31
N GLY A 222 -18.21 24.80 -8.60
CA GLY A 222 -19.30 25.63 -9.10
C GLY A 222 -20.09 24.96 -10.22
N ASN A 223 -21.38 25.23 -10.25
CA ASN A 223 -22.32 24.78 -11.26
C ASN A 223 -22.71 25.94 -12.17
N TYR A 224 -22.28 25.88 -13.43
CA TYR A 224 -22.55 26.87 -14.45
C TYR A 224 -23.67 26.39 -15.35
N ASP A 225 -24.75 27.16 -15.37
CA ASP A 225 -25.94 26.99 -16.25
C ASP A 225 -26.59 25.59 -16.19
N GLU A 226 -26.50 24.92 -15.03
CA GLU A 226 -26.94 23.51 -14.87
C GLU A 226 -26.31 22.52 -15.85
N LYS A 227 -25.35 22.95 -16.65
CA LYS A 227 -24.70 22.15 -17.70
C LYS A 227 -23.26 21.77 -17.39
N LEU A 228 -22.49 22.74 -16.90
CA LEU A 228 -21.06 22.56 -16.64
C LEU A 228 -20.78 22.66 -15.14
N MET A 229 -20.19 21.64 -14.58
CA MET A 229 -19.66 21.58 -13.22
C MET A 229 -18.15 21.57 -13.28
N VAL A 230 -17.52 22.45 -12.52
CA VAL A 230 -16.06 22.51 -12.40
C VAL A 230 -15.69 22.47 -10.93
N GLY A 231 -14.57 21.85 -10.62
CA GLY A 231 -14.11 21.76 -9.24
C GLY A 231 -12.62 21.59 -9.11
N VAL A 232 -12.09 22.00 -7.98
CA VAL A 232 -10.69 21.83 -7.59
C VAL A 232 -10.62 21.36 -6.15
N THR A 233 -9.62 20.51 -5.85
CA THR A 233 -9.31 20.05 -4.49
C THR A 233 -7.83 20.21 -4.24
N VAL A 234 -7.48 20.68 -3.05
CA VAL A 234 -6.17 20.50 -2.44
C VAL A 234 -6.31 19.35 -1.45
N GLY A 235 -5.50 18.31 -1.65
CA GLY A 235 -5.45 17.13 -0.79
C GLY A 235 -4.15 17.07 -0.01
N VAL A 236 -4.26 16.72 1.28
CA VAL A 236 -3.12 16.47 2.17
C VAL A 236 -3.22 15.02 2.67
N PRO A 237 -2.60 14.07 1.95
CA PRO A 237 -2.48 12.69 2.43
C PRO A 237 -1.63 12.62 3.69
N ILE A 238 -2.09 11.83 4.66
CA ILE A 238 -1.43 11.54 5.94
C ILE A 238 -1.23 10.04 5.99
N VAL A 239 0.02 9.62 6.11
CA VAL A 239 0.45 8.22 6.12
C VAL A 239 0.79 7.82 7.56
N ASN A 240 0.26 6.68 7.98
CA ASN A 240 0.72 5.94 9.16
C ASN A 240 0.70 4.46 8.78
N TYR A 241 1.88 3.86 8.74
CA TYR A 241 2.10 2.45 8.42
C TYR A 241 2.99 1.82 9.47
N ARG A 242 2.71 0.57 9.81
CA ARG A 242 3.54 -0.25 10.69
C ARG A 242 3.57 -1.67 10.16
N LEU A 243 4.75 -2.27 10.17
CA LEU A 243 4.99 -3.68 9.87
C LEU A 243 5.65 -4.33 11.07
N GLU A 244 5.20 -5.53 11.39
CA GLU A 244 5.84 -6.48 12.29
C GLU A 244 5.95 -7.79 11.55
N SER A 245 7.16 -8.28 11.35
CA SER A 245 7.43 -9.55 10.69
C SER A 245 8.29 -10.40 11.60
N GLU A 246 7.91 -11.65 11.80
CA GLU A 246 8.69 -12.66 12.51
C GLU A 246 8.90 -13.85 11.59
N TYR A 247 10.15 -14.14 11.30
CA TYR A 247 10.59 -15.26 10.50
C TYR A 247 11.31 -16.27 11.40
N LEU A 248 10.95 -17.55 11.26
CA LEU A 248 11.48 -18.64 12.06
C LEU A 248 12.03 -19.73 11.17
N GLU A 249 13.13 -20.37 11.58
CA GLU A 249 13.63 -21.62 11.03
C GLU A 249 13.88 -22.62 12.16
N ASN A 250 13.54 -23.91 11.94
CA ASN A 250 13.75 -25.02 12.87
C ASN A 250 14.32 -26.21 12.13
N ASP A 251 15.34 -26.85 12.71
CA ASP A 251 15.85 -28.12 12.21
C ASP A 251 15.20 -29.31 12.93
N ASN A 252 13.90 -29.51 12.68
CA ASN A 252 13.15 -30.62 13.27
C ASN A 252 13.66 -32.01 12.86
N ALA A 253 14.47 -32.09 11.83
CA ALA A 253 15.00 -33.35 11.28
C ALA A 253 16.43 -33.68 11.74
N GLY A 254 17.10 -32.74 12.44
CA GLY A 254 18.47 -32.86 12.89
C GLY A 254 19.49 -33.00 11.74
N LEU A 255 19.26 -32.26 10.65
CA LEU A 255 20.10 -32.30 9.46
C LEU A 255 21.32 -31.38 9.52
N VAL A 256 21.28 -30.39 10.41
CA VAL A 256 22.35 -29.42 10.64
C VAL A 256 22.93 -29.64 12.02
N GLN A 257 24.22 -30.00 12.07
CA GLN A 257 24.88 -30.24 13.33
C GLN A 257 24.89 -28.98 14.18
N TYR A 258 24.49 -29.13 15.45
CA TYR A 258 24.37 -28.11 16.48
C TYR A 258 23.16 -27.19 16.35
N PHE A 259 22.68 -26.80 15.17
CA PHE A 259 21.57 -25.88 14.99
C PHE A 259 20.24 -26.48 15.44
N ASP A 260 19.49 -25.76 16.26
CA ASP A 260 18.13 -26.10 16.68
C ASP A 260 17.08 -25.19 15.98
N ASP A 261 17.13 -23.88 16.27
CA ASP A 261 16.22 -22.90 15.72
C ASP A 261 16.83 -21.49 15.64
N LEU A 262 16.21 -20.66 14.82
CA LEU A 262 16.48 -19.22 14.80
C LEU A 262 15.19 -18.42 14.61
N SER A 263 15.21 -17.17 15.04
CA SER A 263 14.19 -16.17 14.72
C SER A 263 14.83 -14.88 14.21
N TYR A 264 14.20 -14.27 13.21
CA TYR A 264 14.54 -12.94 12.72
C TYR A 264 13.27 -12.09 12.68
N THR A 265 13.23 -11.03 13.49
CA THR A 265 12.08 -10.15 13.61
C THR A 265 12.40 -8.79 13.03
N ASP A 266 11.53 -8.29 12.15
CA ASP A 266 11.59 -6.95 11.58
C ASP A 266 10.46 -6.09 12.14
N TYR A 267 10.79 -4.90 12.54
CA TYR A 267 9.86 -3.83 12.89
C TYR A 267 10.09 -2.62 11.99
N LEU A 268 9.03 -2.13 11.36
CA LEU A 268 9.07 -0.89 10.57
C LEU A 268 7.84 -0.04 10.89
N ARG A 269 8.06 1.25 11.12
CA ARG A 269 7.03 2.28 11.22
C ARG A 269 7.34 3.40 10.25
N THR A 270 6.39 3.68 9.35
CA THR A 270 6.46 4.81 8.41
C THR A 270 5.40 5.83 8.74
N GLU A 271 5.80 7.07 8.92
CA GLU A 271 4.90 8.20 9.16
C GLU A 271 5.25 9.36 8.24
N GLY A 272 4.24 10.14 7.90
CA GLY A 272 4.45 11.35 7.12
C GLY A 272 3.19 11.91 6.49
N PHE A 273 3.37 12.94 5.71
CA PHE A 273 2.29 13.58 4.98
C PHE A 273 2.77 14.09 3.63
N GLY A 274 1.81 14.45 2.78
CA GLY A 274 2.11 14.99 1.47
C GLY A 274 1.11 16.01 1.01
N ILE A 275 1.23 16.42 -0.25
CA ILE A 275 0.31 17.35 -0.89
C ILE A 275 0.05 16.93 -2.33
N ASN A 276 -1.19 17.12 -2.79
CA ASN A 276 -1.58 16.98 -4.19
C ASN A 276 -2.69 17.96 -4.56
N GLY A 277 -2.90 18.13 -5.86
CA GLY A 277 -4.00 18.89 -6.43
C GLY A 277 -4.90 18.00 -7.30
N LYS A 278 -6.20 18.24 -7.29
CA LYS A 278 -7.16 17.55 -8.13
C LYS A 278 -8.02 18.55 -8.87
N PHE A 279 -8.26 18.28 -10.14
CA PHE A 279 -9.09 19.10 -11.03
C PHE A 279 -10.20 18.24 -11.60
N GLY A 280 -11.40 18.76 -11.65
CA GLY A 280 -12.55 18.03 -12.09
C GLY A 280 -13.48 18.80 -12.98
N LEU A 281 -14.12 18.08 -13.88
CA LEU A 281 -15.11 18.60 -14.81
C LEU A 281 -16.23 17.58 -14.99
N VAL A 282 -17.49 18.04 -14.97
CA VAL A 282 -18.65 17.24 -15.42
C VAL A 282 -19.51 18.10 -16.35
N TYR A 283 -19.82 17.54 -17.51
CA TYR A 283 -20.69 18.15 -18.49
C TYR A 283 -21.99 17.34 -18.66
N LYS A 284 -23.13 17.98 -18.45
CA LYS A 284 -24.45 17.39 -18.75
C LYS A 284 -24.75 17.55 -20.24
N VAL A 285 -24.51 16.48 -21.00
CA VAL A 285 -24.86 16.42 -22.43
C VAL A 285 -26.39 16.55 -22.63
N SER A 286 -27.12 15.91 -21.71
CA SER A 286 -28.58 15.99 -21.63
C SER A 286 -29.03 15.89 -20.17
N GLN A 287 -30.33 15.85 -19.94
CA GLN A 287 -30.86 15.60 -18.58
C GLN A 287 -30.52 14.20 -18.07
N ALA A 288 -30.33 13.24 -18.99
CA ALA A 288 -30.01 11.85 -18.66
C ALA A 288 -28.50 11.56 -18.70
N LEU A 289 -27.78 12.06 -19.71
CA LEU A 289 -26.38 11.72 -19.95
C LEU A 289 -25.43 12.78 -19.41
N ARG A 290 -24.45 12.36 -18.63
CA ARG A 290 -23.36 13.16 -18.10
C ARG A 290 -22.02 12.53 -18.47
N LEU A 291 -21.05 13.37 -18.81
CA LEU A 291 -19.66 12.98 -19.02
C LEU A 291 -18.80 13.69 -17.98
N GLY A 292 -17.84 13.00 -17.42
CA GLY A 292 -16.93 13.51 -16.39
C GLY A 292 -15.48 13.27 -16.77
N ALA A 293 -14.61 14.18 -16.35
CA ALA A 293 -13.17 14.01 -16.42
C ALA A 293 -12.53 14.54 -15.13
N ALA A 294 -11.45 13.92 -14.70
CA ALA A 294 -10.67 14.38 -13.57
C ALA A 294 -9.17 14.15 -13.83
N PHE A 295 -8.36 15.01 -13.26
CA PHE A 295 -6.91 14.91 -13.28
C PHE A 295 -6.36 15.16 -11.87
N HIS A 296 -5.50 14.25 -11.40
CA HIS A 296 -4.78 14.40 -10.14
C HIS A 296 -3.29 14.60 -10.44
N THR A 297 -2.72 15.60 -9.82
CA THR A 297 -1.26 15.79 -9.85
C THR A 297 -0.57 14.64 -9.14
N PRO A 298 0.72 14.42 -9.37
CA PRO A 298 1.55 13.63 -8.47
C PRO A 298 1.36 14.10 -7.01
N THR A 299 1.35 13.13 -6.08
CA THR A 299 1.44 13.43 -4.64
C THR A 299 2.92 13.50 -4.27
N LEU A 300 3.30 14.58 -3.59
CA LEU A 300 4.63 14.73 -3.00
C LEU A 300 4.54 14.37 -1.53
N LEU A 301 5.04 13.20 -1.16
CA LEU A 301 5.07 12.67 0.21
C LEU A 301 6.44 12.95 0.84
N GLY A 302 6.46 13.42 2.08
CA GLY A 302 7.63 13.38 2.96
C GLY A 302 7.39 12.31 4.01
N LEU A 303 8.25 11.30 4.06
CA LEU A 303 8.10 10.11 4.88
C LEU A 303 9.31 9.92 5.77
N THR A 304 9.09 9.41 6.97
CA THR A 304 10.11 8.99 7.92
C THR A 304 9.87 7.54 8.27
N ASP A 305 10.88 6.70 8.06
CA ASP A 305 10.92 5.32 8.53
C ASP A 305 11.69 5.23 9.83
N THR A 306 11.14 4.51 10.79
CA THR A 306 11.80 4.06 12.01
C THR A 306 11.78 2.54 12.01
N TYR A 307 12.92 1.90 12.15
CA TYR A 307 13.04 0.45 12.03
C TYR A 307 14.03 -0.13 13.04
N SER A 308 13.81 -1.38 13.40
CA SER A 308 14.70 -2.19 14.22
C SER A 308 14.53 -3.68 13.90
N ASN A 309 15.56 -4.46 14.18
CA ASN A 309 15.57 -5.89 13.96
C ASN A 309 16.03 -6.61 15.22
N THR A 310 15.54 -7.84 15.42
CA THR A 310 15.99 -8.74 16.47
C THR A 310 16.37 -10.06 15.83
N PHE A 311 17.48 -10.64 16.22
CA PHE A 311 17.92 -11.96 15.80
C PHE A 311 18.15 -12.84 17.03
N SER A 312 17.65 -14.08 17.00
CA SER A 312 17.87 -15.09 18.01
C SER A 312 18.35 -16.38 17.34
N TYR A 313 19.30 -17.05 17.97
CA TYR A 313 19.86 -18.31 17.52
C TYR A 313 19.99 -19.29 18.67
N THR A 314 19.51 -20.51 18.48
CA THR A 314 19.57 -21.59 19.46
C THR A 314 20.34 -22.76 18.85
N PHE A 315 21.28 -23.32 19.62
CA PHE A 315 22.08 -24.48 19.23
C PHE A 315 22.33 -25.43 20.39
N THR A 316 22.57 -26.70 20.10
CA THR A 316 22.91 -27.73 21.08
C THR A 316 24.27 -28.31 20.75
N ASP A 317 25.24 -28.15 21.65
CA ASP A 317 26.57 -28.74 21.55
C ASP A 317 26.84 -29.79 22.65
N ASN A 318 28.11 -30.17 22.85
CA ASN A 318 28.49 -31.15 23.89
C ASN A 318 28.27 -30.66 25.33
N ASP A 319 28.19 -29.34 25.53
CA ASP A 319 28.00 -28.71 26.84
C ASP A 319 26.49 -28.46 27.13
N GLY A 320 25.61 -28.69 26.14
CA GLY A 320 24.17 -28.59 26.24
C GLY A 320 23.58 -27.55 25.29
N GLN A 321 22.29 -27.23 25.48
CA GLN A 321 21.60 -26.23 24.68
C GLN A 321 21.94 -24.81 25.13
N SER A 322 22.27 -23.95 24.17
CA SER A 322 22.54 -22.53 24.34
C SER A 322 21.68 -21.70 23.42
N SER A 323 21.30 -20.51 23.85
CA SER A 323 20.55 -19.54 23.04
C SER A 323 21.10 -18.14 23.27
N ALA A 324 21.28 -17.40 22.16
CA ALA A 324 21.66 -16.01 22.19
C ALA A 324 20.64 -15.17 21.42
N LYS A 325 20.46 -13.90 21.86
CA LYS A 325 19.52 -12.97 21.25
C LYS A 325 20.14 -11.57 21.23
N GLU A 326 20.05 -10.93 20.07
CA GLU A 326 20.59 -9.58 19.86
C GLU A 326 19.55 -8.67 19.19
N ASP A 327 19.49 -7.44 19.67
CA ASP A 327 18.66 -6.38 19.11
C ASP A 327 19.53 -5.37 18.36
N SER A 328 19.06 -4.91 17.18
CA SER A 328 19.70 -3.82 16.46
C SER A 328 19.52 -2.49 17.20
N PRO A 329 20.34 -1.47 16.91
CA PRO A 329 19.96 -0.12 17.23
C PRO A 329 18.66 0.28 16.51
N GLU A 330 17.98 1.33 17.00
CA GLU A 330 16.88 1.94 16.25
C GLU A 330 17.46 2.71 15.05
N GLY A 331 17.04 2.36 13.85
CA GLY A 331 17.35 3.08 12.62
C GLY A 331 16.27 4.10 12.28
N LYS A 332 16.68 5.20 11.65
CA LYS A 332 15.76 6.23 11.17
C LYS A 332 16.19 6.74 9.79
N SER A 333 15.23 6.84 8.86
CA SER A 333 15.47 7.32 7.50
C SER A 333 14.38 8.26 7.04
N ASP A 334 14.76 9.45 6.59
CA ASP A 334 13.86 10.44 6.01
C ASP A 334 14.02 10.46 4.50
N TYR A 335 12.90 10.39 3.77
CA TYR A 335 12.91 10.42 2.31
C TYR A 335 11.66 11.09 1.74
N LYS A 336 11.71 11.43 0.46
CA LYS A 336 10.56 11.92 -0.29
C LYS A 336 10.16 10.92 -1.36
N LEU A 337 8.85 10.76 -1.53
CA LEU A 337 8.27 9.93 -2.57
C LEU A 337 7.32 10.77 -3.41
N ARG A 338 7.52 10.77 -4.73
CA ARG A 338 6.59 11.33 -5.70
C ARG A 338 5.79 10.21 -6.34
N THR A 339 4.47 10.19 -6.11
CA THR A 339 3.56 9.22 -6.76
C THR A 339 3.23 9.64 -8.20
N PRO A 340 2.70 8.75 -9.05
CA PRO A 340 2.26 9.10 -10.40
C PRO A 340 1.06 10.07 -10.39
N TRP A 341 0.89 10.77 -11.51
CA TRP A 341 -0.36 11.43 -11.83
C TRP A 341 -1.46 10.42 -12.16
N ARG A 342 -2.72 10.84 -12.08
CA ARG A 342 -3.89 10.04 -12.44
C ARG A 342 -4.82 10.82 -13.35
N ALA A 343 -5.31 10.17 -14.40
CA ALA A 343 -6.34 10.72 -15.26
C ALA A 343 -7.56 9.81 -15.28
N MET A 344 -8.74 10.41 -15.16
CA MET A 344 -10.00 9.69 -15.11
C MET A 344 -10.96 10.26 -16.14
N ALA A 345 -11.73 9.39 -16.76
CA ALA A 345 -12.89 9.74 -17.56
C ALA A 345 -14.08 8.87 -17.15
N GLY A 346 -15.28 9.40 -17.22
CA GLY A 346 -16.47 8.65 -16.83
C GLY A 346 -17.72 9.13 -17.57
N ALA A 347 -18.69 8.23 -17.64
CA ALA A 347 -20.02 8.51 -18.14
C ALA A 347 -21.08 8.04 -17.15
N SER A 348 -22.16 8.81 -17.00
CA SER A 348 -23.31 8.37 -16.22
C SER A 348 -24.62 8.63 -16.93
N LEU A 349 -25.50 7.63 -16.89
CA LEU A 349 -26.86 7.70 -17.40
C LEU A 349 -27.83 7.70 -16.24
N VAL A 350 -28.61 8.82 -16.10
CA VAL A 350 -29.63 8.96 -15.06
C VAL A 350 -31.00 8.88 -15.69
N VAL A 351 -31.73 7.79 -15.41
CA VAL A 351 -33.04 7.51 -16.02
C VAL A 351 -34.13 7.95 -15.07
N LYS A 352 -34.91 8.96 -15.45
CA LYS A 352 -36.13 9.45 -14.77
C LYS A 352 -35.99 9.66 -13.25
N LYS A 353 -34.81 9.96 -12.74
CA LYS A 353 -34.45 10.07 -11.32
C LYS A 353 -34.59 8.77 -10.50
N PHE A 354 -34.95 7.64 -11.12
CA PHE A 354 -35.11 6.35 -10.45
C PHE A 354 -33.86 5.48 -10.50
N THR A 355 -33.13 5.53 -11.62
CA THR A 355 -31.98 4.66 -11.82
C THR A 355 -30.80 5.45 -12.39
N SER A 356 -29.61 5.16 -11.93
CA SER A 356 -28.39 5.63 -12.56
C SER A 356 -27.43 4.44 -12.84
N PHE A 357 -26.81 4.52 -14.00
CA PHE A 357 -25.69 3.65 -14.38
C PHE A 357 -24.47 4.54 -14.58
N SER A 358 -23.32 4.10 -14.12
CA SER A 358 -22.06 4.82 -14.28
C SER A 358 -20.94 3.87 -14.66
N ALA A 359 -20.02 4.37 -15.48
CA ALA A 359 -18.82 3.68 -15.88
C ALA A 359 -17.66 4.68 -15.91
N ASP A 360 -16.55 4.31 -15.29
CA ASP A 360 -15.34 5.11 -15.19
C ASP A 360 -14.14 4.31 -15.66
N ILE A 361 -13.19 5.01 -16.28
CA ILE A 361 -11.85 4.54 -16.59
C ILE A 361 -10.83 5.46 -15.91
N GLU A 362 -9.81 4.88 -15.29
CA GLU A 362 -8.68 5.59 -14.70
C GLU A 362 -7.38 5.01 -15.26
N VAL A 363 -6.44 5.90 -15.60
CA VAL A 363 -5.10 5.55 -16.07
C VAL A 363 -4.08 6.06 -15.06
N VAL A 364 -3.15 5.18 -14.66
CA VAL A 364 -2.06 5.46 -13.74
C VAL A 364 -0.79 4.79 -14.25
N ASP A 365 0.29 5.53 -14.37
CA ASP A 365 1.60 4.97 -14.74
C ASP A 365 2.44 4.78 -13.49
N TYR A 366 2.46 3.55 -12.93
CA TYR A 366 3.18 3.26 -11.69
C TYR A 366 4.70 3.26 -11.85
N SER A 367 5.22 3.15 -13.08
CA SER A 367 6.65 3.29 -13.36
C SER A 367 7.17 4.73 -13.14
N ALA A 368 6.24 5.72 -13.12
CA ALA A 368 6.55 7.12 -12.86
C ALA A 368 6.68 7.50 -11.38
N ASN A 369 6.56 6.52 -10.46
CA ASN A 369 6.95 6.74 -9.07
C ASN A 369 8.45 7.10 -8.97
N ASN A 370 8.80 7.95 -8.03
CA ASN A 370 10.17 8.39 -7.88
C ASN A 370 10.52 8.70 -6.42
N PHE A 371 11.58 8.06 -5.95
CA PHE A 371 12.21 8.38 -4.67
C PHE A 371 13.17 9.56 -4.79
N ASN A 372 13.24 10.38 -3.76
CA ASN A 372 14.28 11.34 -3.53
C ASN A 372 14.84 11.14 -2.12
N LEU A 373 15.99 10.48 -2.03
CA LEU A 373 16.68 10.11 -0.81
C LEU A 373 17.71 11.17 -0.41
N THR A 374 18.18 11.94 -1.40
CA THR A 374 19.31 12.87 -1.26
C THR A 374 18.91 14.26 -0.80
N ALA A 375 17.63 14.49 -0.47
CA ALA A 375 17.17 15.78 0.01
C ALA A 375 17.97 16.30 1.22
N ASN A 376 18.55 15.40 2.03
CA ASN A 376 19.33 15.72 3.22
C ASN A 376 20.78 15.21 3.16
N ASN A 377 21.15 14.42 2.14
CA ASN A 377 22.51 13.88 1.97
C ASN A 377 22.89 13.81 0.49
N THR A 378 23.85 14.61 0.08
CA THR A 378 24.30 14.78 -1.32
C THR A 378 25.55 13.97 -1.66
N SER A 379 25.93 12.94 -0.88
CA SER A 379 27.05 12.07 -1.22
C SER A 379 26.88 11.40 -2.58
N VAL A 380 27.98 11.12 -3.27
CA VAL A 380 27.96 10.48 -4.60
C VAL A 380 27.32 9.08 -4.51
N GLU A 381 27.58 8.35 -3.43
CA GLU A 381 27.04 7.04 -3.14
C GLU A 381 25.51 7.07 -3.01
N ASN A 382 24.98 7.98 -2.20
CA ASN A 382 23.54 8.15 -2.03
C ASN A 382 22.84 8.58 -3.32
N GLN A 383 23.48 9.41 -4.14
CA GLN A 383 22.95 9.77 -5.46
C GLN A 383 22.95 8.57 -6.42
N GLN A 384 23.97 7.71 -6.34
CA GLN A 384 24.00 6.49 -7.16
C GLN A 384 22.91 5.52 -6.72
N TYR A 385 22.79 5.29 -5.41
CA TYR A 385 21.76 4.45 -4.81
C TYR A 385 20.34 4.92 -5.21
N GLU A 386 20.04 6.21 -5.11
CA GLU A 386 18.76 6.80 -5.54
C GLU A 386 18.48 6.52 -7.03
N ARG A 387 19.49 6.68 -7.89
CA ARG A 387 19.34 6.40 -9.34
C ARG A 387 19.04 4.93 -9.61
N ASP A 388 19.72 4.02 -8.90
CA ASP A 388 19.57 2.59 -9.10
C ASP A 388 18.20 2.13 -8.60
N LEU A 389 17.75 2.59 -7.43
CA LEU A 389 16.42 2.35 -6.89
C LEU A 389 15.31 2.86 -7.84
N ASN A 390 15.44 4.06 -8.37
CA ASN A 390 14.46 4.61 -9.31
C ASN A 390 14.45 3.86 -10.65
N ARG A 391 15.57 3.32 -11.12
CA ARG A 391 15.60 2.43 -12.30
C ARG A 391 14.92 1.09 -12.03
N GLU A 392 15.08 0.56 -10.82
CA GLU A 392 14.39 -0.66 -10.41
C GLU A 392 12.87 -0.46 -10.40
N VAL A 393 12.38 0.63 -9.80
CA VAL A 393 10.97 1.02 -9.84
C VAL A 393 10.45 1.10 -11.29
N GLN A 394 11.20 1.72 -12.20
CA GLN A 394 10.82 1.83 -13.60
C GLN A 394 10.73 0.47 -14.32
N ARG A 395 11.51 -0.52 -13.91
CA ARG A 395 11.52 -1.87 -14.49
C ARG A 395 10.48 -2.80 -13.84
N ALA A 396 10.22 -2.60 -12.55
CA ALA A 396 9.31 -3.45 -11.80
C ALA A 396 7.83 -3.14 -12.07
N TYR A 397 7.51 -1.91 -12.48
CA TYR A 397 6.15 -1.42 -12.60
C TYR A 397 5.82 -0.85 -13.98
N LYS A 398 4.52 -0.89 -14.31
CA LYS A 398 3.96 -0.43 -15.59
C LYS A 398 2.74 0.47 -15.42
N GLN A 399 2.26 0.98 -16.54
CA GLN A 399 0.96 1.65 -16.61
C GLN A 399 -0.17 0.64 -16.36
N ALA A 400 -1.11 1.00 -15.50
CA ALA A 400 -2.31 0.22 -15.22
C ALA A 400 -3.58 1.02 -15.54
N ILE A 401 -4.62 0.28 -15.94
CA ILE A 401 -5.96 0.82 -16.22
C ILE A 401 -6.91 0.25 -15.17
N ASN A 402 -7.65 1.12 -14.50
CA ASN A 402 -8.71 0.75 -13.59
C ASN A 402 -10.07 1.03 -14.24
N LEU A 403 -11.01 0.09 -14.11
CA LEU A 403 -12.37 0.21 -14.61
C LEU A 403 -13.36 0.10 -13.46
N ARG A 404 -14.35 0.99 -13.42
CA ARG A 404 -15.41 0.96 -12.39
C ARG A 404 -16.77 1.02 -13.05
N PHE A 405 -17.67 0.18 -12.57
CA PHE A 405 -19.06 0.14 -13.00
C PHE A 405 -19.96 0.22 -11.76
N GLY A 406 -20.97 1.06 -11.84
CA GLY A 406 -21.88 1.29 -10.73
C GLY A 406 -23.32 1.48 -11.16
N THR A 407 -24.26 1.04 -10.32
CA THR A 407 -25.68 1.27 -10.49
C THR A 407 -26.31 1.68 -9.18
N GLN A 408 -27.34 2.53 -9.26
CA GLN A 408 -28.21 2.88 -8.15
C GLN A 408 -29.66 2.88 -8.63
N ILE A 409 -30.53 2.19 -7.89
CA ILE A 409 -31.97 2.17 -8.07
C ILE A 409 -32.60 2.90 -6.88
N SER A 410 -33.55 3.80 -7.16
CA SER A 410 -34.26 4.63 -6.18
C SER A 410 -35.74 4.26 -6.19
N ILE A 411 -36.27 3.78 -5.08
CA ILE A 411 -37.66 3.40 -4.91
C ILE A 411 -38.21 4.15 -3.70
N ALA A 412 -39.00 5.19 -3.92
CA ALA A 412 -39.43 6.14 -2.88
C ALA A 412 -38.20 6.65 -2.07
N ASN A 413 -38.15 6.38 -0.78
CA ASN A 413 -37.05 6.77 0.10
C ASN A 413 -35.91 5.76 0.13
N PHE A 414 -36.09 4.58 -0.46
CA PHE A 414 -35.07 3.52 -0.48
C PHE A 414 -34.11 3.65 -1.66
N ARG A 415 -32.89 3.22 -1.45
CA ARG A 415 -31.81 3.17 -2.45
C ARG A 415 -31.16 1.80 -2.41
N ILE A 416 -31.02 1.16 -3.57
CA ILE A 416 -30.29 -0.11 -3.76
C ILE A 416 -29.14 0.20 -4.71
N ARG A 417 -27.96 -0.32 -4.39
CA ARG A 417 -26.73 -0.06 -5.17
C ARG A 417 -25.98 -1.34 -5.42
N GLY A 418 -25.28 -1.39 -6.54
CA GLY A 418 -24.35 -2.43 -6.88
C GLY A 418 -23.22 -1.89 -7.71
N GLY A 419 -22.05 -2.50 -7.60
CA GLY A 419 -20.89 -2.07 -8.37
C GLY A 419 -19.79 -3.10 -8.47
N VAL A 420 -18.92 -2.91 -9.47
CA VAL A 420 -17.71 -3.68 -9.69
C VAL A 420 -16.58 -2.72 -9.98
N ASN A 421 -15.42 -2.95 -9.34
CA ASN A 421 -14.21 -2.22 -9.57
C ASN A 421 -13.12 -3.22 -9.97
N MET A 422 -12.51 -2.99 -11.14
CA MET A 422 -11.44 -3.79 -11.73
C MET A 422 -10.17 -2.95 -11.64
N LEU A 423 -9.24 -3.32 -10.76
CA LEU A 423 -7.99 -2.62 -10.54
C LEU A 423 -6.88 -3.32 -11.33
N GLY A 424 -6.31 -2.63 -12.32
CA GLY A 424 -5.19 -3.15 -13.10
C GLY A 424 -3.99 -3.47 -12.22
N LYS A 425 -3.30 -4.55 -12.52
CA LYS A 425 -2.09 -4.95 -11.82
C LYS A 425 -0.93 -4.07 -12.27
N PRO A 426 -0.22 -3.44 -11.32
CA PRO A 426 0.84 -2.48 -11.63
C PRO A 426 2.21 -3.13 -11.90
N GLU A 427 2.43 -4.39 -11.46
CA GLU A 427 3.69 -5.11 -11.63
C GLU A 427 3.90 -5.51 -13.09
N GLU A 428 5.13 -5.34 -13.59
CA GLU A 428 5.46 -5.60 -15.00
C GLU A 428 5.24 -7.07 -15.40
N ASN A 429 5.50 -7.98 -14.47
CA ASN A 429 5.38 -9.42 -14.68
C ASN A 429 3.96 -9.98 -14.42
N GLN A 430 2.99 -9.13 -14.10
CA GLN A 430 1.61 -9.55 -13.80
C GLN A 430 0.62 -8.88 -14.76
N ASP A 431 -0.33 -9.64 -15.28
CA ASP A 431 -1.42 -9.15 -16.11
C ASP A 431 -2.77 -9.34 -15.45
N GLY A 432 -3.78 -8.62 -15.96
CA GLY A 432 -5.16 -8.73 -15.51
C GLY A 432 -5.55 -7.73 -14.43
N PHE A 433 -6.53 -8.09 -13.61
CA PHE A 433 -7.15 -7.20 -12.63
C PHE A 433 -7.30 -7.87 -11.27
N ASN A 434 -7.12 -7.09 -10.23
CA ASN A 434 -7.70 -7.36 -8.93
C ASN A 434 -9.16 -6.87 -8.93
N MET A 435 -10.07 -7.63 -8.33
CA MET A 435 -11.50 -7.38 -8.41
C MET A 435 -12.07 -6.89 -7.10
N ALA A 436 -12.99 -5.91 -7.15
CA ALA A 436 -13.80 -5.56 -6.01
C ALA A 436 -15.28 -5.53 -6.39
N TYR A 437 -16.08 -6.29 -5.65
CA TYR A 437 -17.54 -6.36 -5.80
C TYR A 437 -18.18 -5.59 -4.65
N SER A 438 -19.23 -4.83 -4.94
CA SER A 438 -19.89 -4.00 -3.94
C SER A 438 -21.41 -3.99 -4.06
N GLY A 439 -22.05 -3.76 -2.93
CA GLY A 439 -23.48 -3.57 -2.81
C GLY A 439 -23.80 -2.57 -1.71
N GLY A 440 -25.00 -1.99 -1.75
CA GLY A 440 -25.39 -1.02 -0.73
C GLY A 440 -26.89 -0.78 -0.68
N LEU A 441 -27.34 -0.42 0.51
CA LEU A 441 -28.72 -0.03 0.79
C LEU A 441 -28.72 1.37 1.42
N GLY A 442 -29.78 2.12 1.20
CA GLY A 442 -29.91 3.45 1.80
C GLY A 442 -31.33 3.89 2.00
N VAL A 443 -31.52 4.75 2.97
CA VAL A 443 -32.77 5.44 3.26
C VAL A 443 -32.53 6.94 3.26
N ARG A 444 -33.38 7.68 2.53
CA ARG A 444 -33.30 9.14 2.38
C ARG A 444 -34.52 9.77 2.99
N GLY A 445 -34.31 10.58 4.04
CA GLY A 445 -35.29 11.57 4.51
C GLY A 445 -34.99 12.97 3.92
N ASP A 446 -35.76 13.94 4.33
CA ASP A 446 -35.57 15.34 3.88
C ASP A 446 -34.29 15.94 4.47
N ALA A 447 -34.10 15.81 5.78
CA ALA A 447 -32.97 16.38 6.52
C ALA A 447 -31.86 15.37 6.83
N PHE A 448 -32.10 14.07 6.69
CA PHE A 448 -31.10 13.05 7.02
C PHE A 448 -31.10 11.89 6.04
N TYR A 449 -30.02 11.11 6.05
CA TYR A 449 -29.94 9.85 5.36
C TYR A 449 -29.04 8.85 6.11
N ILE A 450 -29.32 7.58 5.88
CA ILE A 450 -28.54 6.47 6.38
C ILE A 450 -28.27 5.53 5.20
N ASP A 451 -26.99 5.26 4.94
CA ASP A 451 -26.56 4.33 3.89
C ASP A 451 -25.69 3.25 4.50
N LEU A 452 -25.91 1.98 4.12
CA LEU A 452 -25.06 0.83 4.40
C LEU A 452 -24.42 0.37 3.11
N GLY A 453 -23.10 0.15 3.15
CA GLY A 453 -22.32 -0.36 2.03
C GLY A 453 -21.49 -1.58 2.43
N TYR A 454 -21.33 -2.50 1.49
CA TYR A 454 -20.42 -3.63 1.57
C TYR A 454 -19.56 -3.66 0.33
N GLN A 455 -18.27 -3.92 0.51
CA GLN A 455 -17.33 -4.15 -0.59
C GLN A 455 -16.44 -5.35 -0.25
N ARG A 456 -16.22 -6.24 -1.22
CA ARG A 456 -15.26 -7.32 -1.13
C ARG A 456 -14.22 -7.17 -2.25
N TYR A 457 -12.98 -6.99 -1.87
CA TYR A 457 -11.81 -6.98 -2.74
C TYR A 457 -11.15 -8.35 -2.76
N LEU A 458 -10.70 -8.78 -3.93
CA LEU A 458 -9.95 -10.02 -4.17
C LEU A 458 -8.68 -9.64 -4.94
N GLY A 459 -7.54 -10.06 -4.42
CA GLY A 459 -6.25 -9.79 -5.03
C GLY A 459 -5.24 -10.88 -4.70
N ASN A 460 -4.25 -11.01 -5.58
CA ASN A 460 -3.12 -11.92 -5.40
C ASN A 460 -1.85 -11.12 -5.19
N GLY A 461 -0.90 -11.71 -4.47
CA GLY A 461 0.40 -11.13 -4.19
C GLY A 461 1.41 -12.20 -3.82
N SER A 462 2.52 -11.78 -3.25
CA SER A 462 3.54 -12.68 -2.72
C SER A 462 4.24 -12.04 -1.53
N VAL A 463 4.82 -12.91 -0.69
CA VAL A 463 5.65 -12.52 0.45
C VAL A 463 6.95 -13.33 0.39
N GLN A 464 8.05 -12.68 0.68
CA GLN A 464 9.39 -13.27 0.71
C GLN A 464 10.10 -12.79 1.97
N ALA A 465 10.64 -13.70 2.78
CA ALA A 465 11.24 -13.34 4.06
C ALA A 465 12.58 -12.60 3.89
N TYR A 466 13.40 -13.02 2.94
CA TYR A 466 14.69 -12.41 2.56
C TYR A 466 14.98 -12.69 1.09
N ALA A 467 15.91 -11.96 0.49
CA ALA A 467 16.14 -11.93 -0.97
C ALA A 467 16.30 -13.29 -1.69
N SER A 468 16.81 -14.31 -1.01
CA SER A 468 16.97 -15.68 -1.55
C SER A 468 15.97 -16.69 -0.97
N ALA A 469 15.05 -16.24 -0.08
CA ALA A 469 14.03 -17.12 0.48
C ALA A 469 13.04 -17.59 -0.60
N PRO A 470 12.38 -18.74 -0.40
CA PRO A 470 11.23 -19.12 -1.22
C PRO A 470 10.13 -18.07 -1.16
N VAL A 471 9.54 -17.76 -2.31
CA VAL A 471 8.44 -16.79 -2.40
C VAL A 471 7.12 -17.48 -2.08
N ALA A 472 6.46 -17.10 -1.01
CA ALA A 472 5.11 -17.56 -0.69
C ALA A 472 4.08 -16.78 -1.53
N ASN A 473 3.26 -17.50 -2.29
CA ASN A 473 2.13 -16.92 -3.03
C ASN A 473 0.99 -16.63 -2.08
N THR A 474 0.32 -15.48 -2.25
CA THR A 474 -0.78 -15.07 -1.37
C THR A 474 -2.04 -14.76 -2.16
N GLU A 475 -3.19 -15.22 -1.64
CA GLU A 475 -4.52 -14.83 -2.08
C GLU A 475 -5.19 -14.03 -0.96
N THR A 476 -5.46 -12.75 -1.23
CA THR A 476 -6.02 -11.83 -0.22
C THR A 476 -7.45 -11.48 -0.55
N SER A 477 -8.35 -11.62 0.43
CA SER A 477 -9.70 -11.08 0.37
C SER A 477 -9.90 -10.04 1.48
N LYS A 478 -10.31 -8.81 1.10
CA LYS A 478 -10.64 -7.74 2.05
C LYS A 478 -12.12 -7.43 1.94
N SER A 479 -12.84 -7.47 3.07
CA SER A 479 -14.26 -7.11 3.16
C SER A 479 -14.44 -5.88 4.02
N ASN A 480 -15.12 -4.87 3.50
CA ASN A 480 -15.42 -3.62 4.19
C ASN A 480 -16.93 -3.47 4.36
N ILE A 481 -17.38 -3.24 5.59
CA ILE A 481 -18.76 -2.87 5.91
C ILE A 481 -18.72 -1.41 6.38
N VAL A 482 -19.45 -0.54 5.70
CA VAL A 482 -19.44 0.90 5.98
C VAL A 482 -20.86 1.40 6.20
N LEU A 483 -21.03 2.26 7.22
CA LEU A 483 -22.30 2.90 7.54
C LEU A 483 -22.13 4.42 7.42
N THR A 484 -22.89 5.07 6.56
CA THR A 484 -22.86 6.53 6.46
C THR A 484 -24.10 7.15 7.09
N LEU A 485 -23.87 8.09 7.99
CA LEU A 485 -24.89 8.96 8.56
C LEU A 485 -24.69 10.36 7.98
N GLY A 486 -25.72 10.94 7.39
CA GLY A 486 -25.68 12.27 6.80
C GLY A 486 -26.82 13.17 7.25
N LEU A 487 -26.51 14.41 7.55
CA LEU A 487 -27.46 15.47 7.91
C LEU A 487 -27.37 16.60 6.88
N LYS A 488 -28.51 17.08 6.42
CA LYS A 488 -28.64 18.23 5.51
C LYS A 488 -29.26 19.42 6.24
N PHE A 489 -28.72 20.60 5.97
CA PHE A 489 -29.15 21.84 6.59
C PHE A 489 -29.01 23.04 5.64
#